data_97ac29f7d9d86fcea8ceb1a34257ba95
#
_entry.id   97ac29f7d9d86fcea8ceb1a34257ba95
#
_cell.length_a   1.000
_cell.length_b   1.000
_cell.length_c   1.000
_cell.angle_alpha   90.00
_cell.angle_beta   90.00
_cell.angle_gamma   90.00
#
_symmetry.space_group_name_H-M   'P 1'
#
loop_
_entity.id
_entity.type
_entity.pdbx_description
1 polymer ?
#
loop_
_entity_poly.entity_id
_entity_poly.type
_entity_poly.pdbx_seq_one_letter_code
_entity_poly.pdbx_strand_id
1 'polypeptide(L)'
;MSLSTPIYTLTGNLLAERTLEYETWEIGKTERATRESFNTRGKGVNVSNMLARLGTDSTALIFAGGPSGAESEAWLRNRGITYRNFETKQAARTGTVIWSDQQAETTFLGPNATPDADAINACANFLRDLPDGQVLALCGSFPGWSDTDYTPLRTEIERWAQRGLLYVDAYGPPLQDIVSLPIELIKINRQEFDAFYTEEERTQSVASRLRTACEKWDVKNWVISNGPASVWMTSSEGDPIEFTPPKIKEVSPTGSGDVLFAVILHGLLTQQLPLAQAVEAALPYASANAAHPGVADFEIPPQV
;
A
#
# COMPACT_ATOMS: atom_id res chain seq x y z
N MET A 1 26.98 -10.65 -8.21
CA MET A 1 25.92 -9.77 -7.63
C MET A 1 24.77 -9.81 -8.61
N SER A 2 23.66 -10.47 -8.27
CA SER A 2 22.43 -10.39 -9.05
C SER A 2 21.95 -8.95 -8.93
N LEU A 3 21.82 -8.24 -10.04
CA LEU A 3 21.20 -6.92 -10.05
C LEU A 3 19.73 -7.14 -9.68
N SER A 4 19.33 -6.75 -8.49
CA SER A 4 17.92 -6.77 -8.09
C SER A 4 17.15 -5.83 -9.02
N THR A 5 16.02 -6.31 -9.55
CA THR A 5 15.14 -5.49 -10.39
C THR A 5 14.62 -4.31 -9.56
N PRO A 6 14.82 -3.06 -9.99
CA PRO A 6 14.32 -1.90 -9.24
C PRO A 6 12.80 -1.96 -9.04
N ILE A 7 12.37 -1.66 -7.81
CA ILE A 7 10.95 -1.63 -7.42
C ILE A 7 10.50 -0.16 -7.35
N TYR A 8 9.46 0.19 -8.09
CA TYR A 8 8.81 1.49 -8.02
C TYR A 8 7.47 1.36 -7.30
N THR A 9 7.24 2.11 -6.23
CA THR A 9 5.96 2.11 -5.50
C THR A 9 5.23 3.41 -5.78
N LEU A 10 4.11 3.37 -6.49
CA LEU A 10 3.36 4.57 -6.84
C LEU A 10 2.26 4.85 -5.81
N THR A 11 2.34 6.01 -5.17
CA THR A 11 1.37 6.53 -4.20
C THR A 11 0.52 7.62 -4.82
N GLY A 12 -0.75 7.34 -5.10
CA GLY A 12 -1.66 8.31 -5.73
C GLY A 12 -2.22 9.37 -4.77
N ASN A 13 -2.19 9.14 -3.45
CA ASN A 13 -2.78 10.03 -2.44
C ASN A 13 -1.87 10.13 -1.22
N LEU A 14 -0.86 10.97 -1.33
CA LEU A 14 0.12 11.21 -0.26
C LEU A 14 -0.58 11.83 0.96
N LEU A 15 -0.12 11.48 2.16
CA LEU A 15 -0.63 11.99 3.43
C LEU A 15 0.51 12.51 4.30
N ALA A 16 0.48 13.79 4.59
CA ALA A 16 1.28 14.42 5.63
C ALA A 16 0.54 14.27 6.97
N GLU A 17 1.00 13.37 7.82
CA GLU A 17 0.31 12.95 9.04
C GLU A 17 1.00 13.46 10.28
N ARG A 18 0.21 14.04 11.20
CA ARG A 18 0.65 14.35 12.56
C ARG A 18 0.01 13.37 13.54
N THR A 19 0.83 12.68 14.30
CA THR A 19 0.37 11.85 15.42
C THR A 19 0.52 12.63 16.72
N LEU A 20 -0.59 12.83 17.42
CA LEU A 20 -0.66 13.50 18.71
C LEU A 20 -0.93 12.45 19.79
N GLU A 21 -0.01 12.32 20.74
CA GLU A 21 -0.11 11.39 21.86
C GLU A 21 -0.65 12.10 23.10
N TYR A 22 -1.62 11.49 23.76
CA TYR A 22 -2.25 11.98 24.98
C TYR A 22 -2.21 10.91 26.06
N GLU A 23 -2.19 11.27 27.33
CA GLU A 23 -2.47 10.32 28.42
C GLU A 23 -3.95 9.90 28.36
N THR A 24 -4.82 10.87 28.21
CA THR A 24 -6.26 10.72 27.96
C THR A 24 -6.78 12.00 27.33
N TRP A 25 -7.93 11.94 26.66
CA TRP A 25 -8.60 13.10 26.08
C TRP A 25 -10.10 12.98 26.14
N GLU A 26 -10.80 14.12 26.16
CA GLU A 26 -12.26 14.19 26.21
C GLU A 26 -12.82 15.05 25.10
N ILE A 27 -13.93 14.60 24.49
CA ILE A 27 -14.66 15.39 23.49
C ILE A 27 -15.15 16.71 24.12
N GLY A 28 -14.93 17.83 23.39
CA GLY A 28 -15.38 19.16 23.81
C GLY A 28 -14.44 19.85 24.80
N LYS A 29 -13.28 19.29 25.10
CA LYS A 29 -12.23 19.92 25.92
C LYS A 29 -11.10 20.45 25.04
N THR A 30 -10.31 21.37 25.63
CA THR A 30 -9.01 21.77 25.07
C THR A 30 -7.95 20.95 25.73
N GLU A 31 -7.38 20.02 24.96
CA GLU A 31 -6.36 19.09 25.45
C GLU A 31 -4.99 19.43 24.88
N ARG A 32 -3.93 19.04 25.60
CA ARG A 32 -2.55 19.22 25.14
C ARG A 32 -1.91 17.87 24.98
N ALA A 33 -1.41 17.60 23.78
CA ALA A 33 -0.64 16.41 23.51
C ALA A 33 0.65 16.40 24.37
N THR A 34 1.02 15.23 24.87
CA THR A 34 2.29 14.98 25.55
C THR A 34 3.43 14.86 24.55
N ARG A 35 3.13 14.41 23.33
CA ARG A 35 4.08 14.26 22.24
C ARG A 35 3.40 14.51 20.89
N GLU A 36 4.18 15.03 19.94
CA GLU A 36 3.83 15.13 18.54
C GLU A 36 4.91 14.49 17.68
N SER A 37 4.49 13.76 16.64
CA SER A 37 5.38 13.27 15.59
C SER A 37 4.79 13.54 14.22
N PHE A 38 5.67 13.74 13.24
CA PHE A 38 5.29 13.87 11.84
C PHE A 38 5.69 12.62 11.07
N ASN A 39 4.78 12.14 10.22
CA ASN A 39 5.00 11.01 9.35
C ASN A 39 4.47 11.29 7.94
N THR A 40 5.19 10.83 6.94
CA THR A 40 4.67 10.75 5.58
C THR A 40 4.06 9.37 5.38
N ARG A 41 2.78 9.36 4.96
CA ARG A 41 1.99 8.15 4.76
C ARG A 41 1.43 8.11 3.34
N GLY A 42 0.81 7.01 3.05
CA GLY A 42 0.25 6.60 1.77
C GLY A 42 0.75 5.20 1.47
N LYS A 43 -0.11 4.33 0.91
CA LYS A 43 0.19 2.88 0.82
C LYS A 43 1.57 2.62 0.18
N GLY A 44 1.90 3.26 -0.96
CA GLY A 44 3.20 3.06 -1.61
C GLY A 44 4.39 3.56 -0.80
N VAL A 45 4.25 4.69 -0.08
CA VAL A 45 5.28 5.18 0.85
C VAL A 45 5.48 4.21 2.01
N ASN A 46 4.40 3.68 2.58
CA ASN A 46 4.47 2.67 3.64
C ASN A 46 5.18 1.41 3.15
N VAL A 47 4.90 0.97 1.92
CA VAL A 47 5.58 -0.16 1.27
C VAL A 47 7.06 0.13 1.10
N SER A 48 7.45 1.29 0.54
CA SER A 48 8.87 1.65 0.40
C SER A 48 9.59 1.78 1.74
N ASN A 49 8.94 2.32 2.77
CA ASN A 49 9.50 2.40 4.12
C ASN A 49 9.80 0.99 4.67
N MET A 50 8.87 0.04 4.51
CA MET A 50 9.09 -1.33 4.96
C MET A 50 10.16 -2.05 4.13
N LEU A 51 10.17 -1.89 2.79
CA LEU A 51 11.19 -2.45 1.91
C LEU A 51 12.60 -1.96 2.29
N ALA A 52 12.76 -0.66 2.56
CA ALA A 52 14.03 -0.08 3.00
C ALA A 52 14.52 -0.72 4.32
N ARG A 53 13.63 -0.96 5.28
CA ARG A 53 13.94 -1.65 6.54
C ARG A 53 14.34 -3.12 6.35
N LEU A 54 13.86 -3.74 5.28
CA LEU A 54 14.25 -5.11 4.88
C LEU A 54 15.52 -5.15 4.02
N GLY A 55 16.12 -3.98 3.72
CA GLY A 55 17.29 -3.90 2.86
C GLY A 55 16.99 -4.12 1.37
N THR A 56 15.75 -3.93 0.96
CA THR A 56 15.34 -4.01 -0.46
C THR A 56 15.25 -2.62 -1.06
N ASP A 57 15.98 -2.40 -2.14
CA ASP A 57 15.98 -1.14 -2.86
C ASP A 57 14.63 -0.88 -3.53
N SER A 58 14.07 0.30 -3.28
CA SER A 58 12.86 0.77 -3.94
C SER A 58 12.89 2.28 -4.15
N THR A 59 12.09 2.76 -5.09
CA THR A 59 11.88 4.19 -5.32
C THR A 59 10.40 4.51 -5.14
N ALA A 60 10.09 5.33 -4.12
CA ALA A 60 8.73 5.83 -3.90
C ALA A 60 8.40 6.92 -4.92
N LEU A 61 7.40 6.68 -5.76
CA LEU A 61 6.83 7.66 -6.69
C LEU A 61 5.66 8.37 -6.00
N ILE A 62 5.73 9.68 -5.87
CA ILE A 62 4.77 10.47 -5.10
C ILE A 62 4.32 11.71 -5.86
N PHE A 63 3.13 12.21 -5.52
CA PHE A 63 2.63 13.51 -5.92
C PHE A 63 2.60 14.41 -4.67
N ALA A 64 3.59 15.28 -4.54
CA ALA A 64 3.73 16.15 -3.39
C ALA A 64 3.78 17.61 -3.81
N GLY A 65 2.95 18.46 -3.20
CA GLY A 65 2.91 19.88 -3.42
C GLY A 65 2.70 20.67 -2.13
N GLY A 66 2.98 21.96 -2.18
CA GLY A 66 2.83 22.88 -1.06
C GLY A 66 3.70 22.56 0.17
N PRO A 67 3.47 23.26 1.30
CA PRO A 67 4.27 23.07 2.51
C PRO A 67 4.21 21.66 3.08
N SER A 68 3.04 21.01 3.07
CA SER A 68 2.88 19.63 3.53
C SER A 68 3.60 18.61 2.65
N GLY A 69 3.68 18.88 1.34
CA GLY A 69 4.50 18.08 0.41
C GLY A 69 5.99 18.23 0.69
N ALA A 70 6.47 19.47 0.90
CA ALA A 70 7.87 19.74 1.23
C ALA A 70 8.29 19.08 2.56
N GLU A 71 7.42 19.09 3.57
CA GLU A 71 7.64 18.39 4.84
C GLU A 71 7.71 16.86 4.64
N SER A 72 6.83 16.33 3.77
CA SER A 72 6.83 14.91 3.40
C SER A 72 8.13 14.49 2.71
N GLU A 73 8.63 15.29 1.78
CA GLU A 73 9.92 15.03 1.13
C GLU A 73 11.09 15.09 2.13
N ALA A 74 11.07 16.04 3.08
CA ALA A 74 12.08 16.10 4.14
C ALA A 74 12.07 14.83 5.00
N TRP A 75 10.89 14.31 5.34
CA TRP A 75 10.74 13.07 6.08
C TRP A 75 11.32 11.87 5.30
N LEU A 76 11.02 11.74 4.01
CA LEU A 76 11.56 10.67 3.14
C LEU A 76 13.09 10.72 3.09
N ARG A 77 13.66 11.92 2.90
CA ARG A 77 15.13 12.10 2.91
C ARG A 77 15.75 11.70 4.25
N ASN A 78 15.16 12.12 5.36
CA ASN A 78 15.66 11.80 6.70
C ASN A 78 15.60 10.31 7.03
N ARG A 79 14.68 9.57 6.41
CA ARG A 79 14.56 8.12 6.52
C ARG A 79 15.44 7.35 5.52
N GLY A 80 16.15 8.05 4.63
CA GLY A 80 16.97 7.42 3.59
C GLY A 80 16.14 6.69 2.52
N ILE A 81 14.86 7.04 2.38
CA ILE A 81 13.98 6.43 1.37
C ILE A 81 14.22 7.15 0.04
N THR A 82 14.62 6.39 -0.97
CA THR A 82 14.72 6.91 -2.34
C THR A 82 13.33 7.23 -2.87
N TYR A 83 13.15 8.43 -3.40
CA TYR A 83 11.86 8.85 -3.94
C TYR A 83 12.00 9.70 -5.19
N ARG A 84 10.93 9.76 -5.98
CA ARG A 84 10.72 10.70 -7.07
C ARG A 84 9.42 11.45 -6.83
N ASN A 85 9.51 12.78 -6.70
CA ASN A 85 8.33 13.64 -6.62
C ASN A 85 7.94 14.13 -8.02
N PHE A 86 6.65 14.01 -8.35
CA PHE A 86 6.00 14.70 -9.45
C PHE A 86 5.23 15.86 -8.83
N GLU A 87 5.88 17.03 -8.79
CA GLU A 87 5.37 18.20 -8.08
C GLU A 87 3.99 18.60 -8.60
N THR A 88 3.05 18.82 -7.68
CA THR A 88 1.69 19.25 -7.98
C THR A 88 1.38 20.58 -7.28
N LYS A 89 0.49 21.39 -7.88
CA LYS A 89 0.10 22.69 -7.32
C LYS A 89 -0.67 22.56 -6.01
N GLN A 90 -1.47 21.52 -5.88
CA GLN A 90 -2.24 21.28 -4.66
C GLN A 90 -1.31 20.74 -3.56
N ALA A 91 -1.45 21.29 -2.35
CA ALA A 91 -0.74 20.79 -1.17
C ALA A 91 -1.11 19.32 -0.90
N ALA A 92 -0.13 18.54 -0.47
CA ALA A 92 -0.39 17.16 -0.06
C ALA A 92 -1.45 17.11 1.06
N ARG A 93 -2.32 16.11 1.02
CA ARG A 93 -3.35 15.89 2.02
C ARG A 93 -2.74 15.80 3.42
N THR A 94 -3.39 16.45 4.38
CA THR A 94 -2.98 16.37 5.79
C THR A 94 -3.89 15.42 6.56
N GLY A 95 -3.39 14.86 7.65
CA GLY A 95 -4.17 14.08 8.61
C GLY A 95 -3.63 14.25 10.02
N THR A 96 -4.48 13.97 11.00
CA THR A 96 -4.12 13.94 12.40
C THR A 96 -4.58 12.63 13.01
N VAL A 97 -3.66 11.91 13.60
CA VAL A 97 -3.92 10.72 14.42
C VAL A 97 -3.87 11.13 15.87
N ILE A 98 -4.92 10.81 16.61
CA ILE A 98 -4.98 10.96 18.06
C ILE A 98 -4.83 9.59 18.68
N TRP A 99 -3.84 9.44 19.55
CA TRP A 99 -3.50 8.19 20.18
C TRP A 99 -3.35 8.34 21.68
N SER A 100 -3.80 7.35 22.44
CA SER A 100 -3.53 7.19 23.87
C SER A 100 -3.56 5.72 24.26
N ASP A 101 -2.93 5.37 25.38
CA ASP A 101 -2.98 4.00 25.92
C ASP A 101 -4.38 3.58 26.40
N GLN A 102 -5.27 4.55 26.63
CA GLN A 102 -6.57 4.33 27.28
C GLN A 102 -7.75 4.35 26.29
N GLN A 103 -7.53 4.80 25.07
CA GLN A 103 -8.60 5.00 24.07
C GLN A 103 -8.16 4.48 22.70
N ALA A 104 -9.11 4.06 21.91
CA ALA A 104 -8.88 3.65 20.54
C ALA A 104 -8.27 4.80 19.71
N GLU A 105 -7.31 4.46 18.85
CA GLU A 105 -6.77 5.39 17.86
C GLU A 105 -7.89 6.03 17.04
N THR A 106 -7.82 7.32 16.86
CA THR A 106 -8.75 8.09 16.04
C THR A 106 -8.00 8.91 15.01
N THR A 107 -8.36 8.72 13.75
CA THR A 107 -7.72 9.42 12.62
C THR A 107 -8.68 10.41 11.98
N PHE A 108 -8.24 11.66 11.83
CA PHE A 108 -8.92 12.72 11.09
C PHE A 108 -8.15 13.00 9.80
N LEU A 109 -8.79 12.77 8.67
CA LEU A 109 -8.20 13.01 7.35
C LEU A 109 -8.76 14.30 6.74
N GLY A 110 -7.87 15.13 6.24
CA GLY A 110 -8.22 16.25 5.37
C GLY A 110 -8.76 15.78 4.01
N PRO A 111 -9.27 16.73 3.19
CA PRO A 111 -9.72 16.43 1.84
C PRO A 111 -8.62 15.76 1.01
N ASN A 112 -9.01 14.89 0.08
CA ASN A 112 -8.07 14.30 -0.86
C ASN A 112 -7.36 15.37 -1.68
N ALA A 113 -6.07 15.17 -1.95
CA ALA A 113 -5.31 15.99 -2.86
C ALA A 113 -5.25 15.30 -4.24
N THR A 114 -5.86 15.94 -5.25
CA THR A 114 -5.81 15.45 -6.63
C THR A 114 -4.59 16.06 -7.32
N PRO A 115 -3.65 15.26 -7.87
CA PRO A 115 -2.56 15.77 -8.67
C PRO A 115 -3.07 16.50 -9.91
N ASP A 116 -2.39 17.56 -10.33
CA ASP A 116 -2.73 18.22 -11.58
C ASP A 116 -2.21 17.46 -12.81
N ALA A 117 -2.73 17.83 -13.99
CA ALA A 117 -2.41 17.17 -15.26
C ALA A 117 -0.91 17.18 -15.57
N ASP A 118 -0.18 18.24 -15.19
CA ASP A 118 1.27 18.33 -15.46
C ASP A 118 2.03 17.27 -14.64
N ALA A 119 1.68 17.13 -13.36
CA ALA A 119 2.26 16.13 -12.47
C ALA A 119 1.94 14.68 -12.94
N ILE A 120 0.70 14.44 -13.34
CA ILE A 120 0.26 13.13 -13.87
C ILE A 120 1.01 12.79 -15.17
N ASN A 121 1.13 13.76 -16.09
CA ASN A 121 1.90 13.58 -17.33
C ASN A 121 3.38 13.33 -17.05
N ALA A 122 3.98 14.05 -16.09
CA ALA A 122 5.38 13.84 -15.71
C ALA A 122 5.61 12.42 -15.16
N CYS A 123 4.67 11.90 -14.35
CA CYS A 123 4.71 10.53 -13.87
C CYS A 123 4.59 9.50 -15.01
N ALA A 124 3.63 9.67 -15.90
CA ALA A 124 3.44 8.80 -17.06
C ALA A 124 4.68 8.77 -17.98
N ASN A 125 5.27 9.95 -18.23
CA ASN A 125 6.49 10.05 -19.02
C ASN A 125 7.68 9.36 -18.33
N PHE A 126 7.84 9.55 -17.03
CA PHE A 126 8.89 8.87 -16.26
C PHE A 126 8.75 7.36 -16.35
N LEU A 127 7.55 6.81 -16.14
CA LEU A 127 7.31 5.37 -16.26
C LEU A 127 7.61 4.86 -17.67
N ARG A 128 7.20 5.61 -18.71
CA ARG A 128 7.44 5.24 -20.12
C ARG A 128 8.93 5.14 -20.45
N ASP A 129 9.75 6.01 -19.87
CA ASP A 129 11.18 6.08 -20.16
C ASP A 129 12.01 5.04 -19.38
N LEU A 130 11.39 4.30 -18.45
CA LEU A 130 12.04 3.20 -17.73
C LEU A 130 12.20 1.96 -18.63
N PRO A 131 13.28 1.18 -18.46
CA PRO A 131 13.47 -0.08 -19.17
C PRO A 131 12.36 -1.09 -18.92
N ASP A 132 12.17 -2.02 -19.86
CA ASP A 132 11.27 -3.16 -19.68
C ASP A 132 11.73 -4.09 -18.55
N GLY A 133 10.80 -4.88 -18.01
CA GLY A 133 11.05 -5.85 -16.95
C GLY A 133 11.18 -5.25 -15.53
N GLN A 134 10.95 -3.94 -15.37
CA GLN A 134 10.94 -3.32 -14.05
C GLN A 134 9.66 -3.65 -13.27
N VAL A 135 9.69 -3.46 -11.96
CA VAL A 135 8.55 -3.69 -11.05
C VAL A 135 7.86 -2.39 -10.71
N LEU A 136 6.55 -2.31 -10.97
CA LEU A 136 5.67 -1.24 -10.50
C LEU A 136 4.67 -1.80 -9.50
N ALA A 137 4.66 -1.25 -8.29
CA ALA A 137 3.64 -1.47 -7.28
C ALA A 137 2.68 -0.29 -7.25
N LEU A 138 1.45 -0.47 -7.75
CA LEU A 138 0.40 0.54 -7.73
C LEU A 138 -0.33 0.47 -6.39
N CYS A 139 -0.29 1.55 -5.59
CA CYS A 139 -0.68 1.50 -4.19
C CYS A 139 -1.69 2.56 -3.80
N GLY A 140 -2.78 2.15 -3.17
CA GLY A 140 -3.79 3.00 -2.54
C GLY A 140 -4.85 3.55 -3.47
N SER A 141 -5.40 4.71 -3.11
CA SER A 141 -6.36 5.45 -3.91
C SER A 141 -5.66 6.48 -4.80
N PHE A 142 -6.32 6.82 -5.89
CA PHE A 142 -5.89 7.87 -6.82
C PHE A 142 -7.06 8.86 -7.00
N PRO A 143 -7.10 9.94 -6.20
CA PRO A 143 -8.14 10.95 -6.34
C PRO A 143 -8.17 11.55 -7.74
N GLY A 144 -9.35 11.62 -8.35
CA GLY A 144 -9.50 12.06 -9.74
C GLY A 144 -9.19 10.99 -10.80
N TRP A 145 -8.98 9.73 -10.42
CA TRP A 145 -8.61 8.66 -11.36
C TRP A 145 -9.48 8.57 -12.61
N SER A 146 -10.79 8.79 -12.48
CA SER A 146 -11.74 8.74 -13.59
C SER A 146 -11.74 10.00 -14.47
N ASP A 147 -11.04 11.06 -14.06
CA ASP A 147 -10.95 12.29 -14.81
C ASP A 147 -10.07 12.12 -16.06
N THR A 148 -10.28 12.96 -17.06
CA THR A 148 -9.51 12.93 -18.31
C THR A 148 -8.02 13.19 -18.09
N ASP A 149 -7.66 13.95 -17.07
CA ASP A 149 -6.26 14.27 -16.71
C ASP A 149 -5.45 13.01 -16.38
N TYR A 150 -6.09 11.94 -15.87
CA TYR A 150 -5.42 10.67 -15.59
C TYR A 150 -5.24 9.77 -16.84
N THR A 151 -5.81 10.13 -17.99
CA THR A 151 -5.68 9.30 -19.20
C THR A 151 -4.23 8.93 -19.55
N PRO A 152 -3.25 9.85 -19.49
CA PRO A 152 -1.86 9.51 -19.80
C PRO A 152 -1.27 8.44 -18.86
N LEU A 153 -1.58 8.54 -17.57
CA LEU A 153 -1.08 7.58 -16.57
C LEU A 153 -1.79 6.21 -16.71
N ARG A 154 -3.12 6.20 -16.92
CA ARG A 154 -3.86 4.96 -17.20
C ARG A 154 -3.29 4.23 -18.41
N THR A 155 -3.11 4.95 -19.53
CA THR A 155 -2.53 4.39 -20.74
C THR A 155 -1.12 3.84 -20.50
N GLU A 156 -0.31 4.52 -19.69
CA GLU A 156 1.05 4.02 -19.40
C GLU A 156 1.03 2.79 -18.48
N ILE A 157 0.12 2.70 -17.51
CA ILE A 157 -0.07 1.49 -16.68
C ILE A 157 -0.52 0.30 -17.55
N GLU A 158 -1.42 0.51 -18.52
CA GLU A 158 -1.79 -0.53 -19.50
C GLU A 158 -0.58 -1.02 -20.29
N ARG A 159 0.28 -0.12 -20.77
CA ARG A 159 1.53 -0.47 -21.45
C ARG A 159 2.51 -1.18 -20.53
N TRP A 160 2.61 -0.70 -19.28
CA TRP A 160 3.48 -1.31 -18.28
C TRP A 160 3.13 -2.77 -18.02
N ALA A 161 1.86 -3.09 -17.92
CA ALA A 161 1.39 -4.46 -17.73
C ALA A 161 1.83 -5.42 -18.87
N GLN A 162 2.18 -4.90 -20.05
CA GLN A 162 2.67 -5.70 -21.18
C GLN A 162 4.20 -5.82 -21.24
N ARG A 163 4.95 -4.92 -20.57
CA ARG A 163 6.41 -4.83 -20.69
C ARG A 163 7.17 -4.92 -19.36
N GLY A 164 6.48 -4.82 -18.24
CA GLY A 164 7.01 -4.86 -16.89
C GLY A 164 6.22 -5.77 -15.99
N LEU A 165 6.54 -5.76 -14.71
CA LEU A 165 5.86 -6.54 -13.70
C LEU A 165 4.96 -5.62 -12.88
N LEU A 166 3.65 -5.81 -12.93
CA LEU A 166 2.66 -5.01 -12.21
C LEU A 166 2.18 -5.73 -10.96
N TYR A 167 2.36 -5.08 -9.80
CA TYR A 167 1.87 -5.50 -8.49
C TYR A 167 0.87 -4.46 -7.97
N VAL A 168 -0.18 -4.88 -7.29
CA VAL A 168 -1.28 -3.97 -6.95
C VAL A 168 -1.72 -4.14 -5.50
N ASP A 169 -1.72 -3.04 -4.75
CA ASP A 169 -2.46 -2.87 -3.49
C ASP A 169 -3.26 -1.57 -3.56
N ALA A 170 -4.20 -1.51 -4.50
CA ALA A 170 -5.06 -0.36 -4.76
C ALA A 170 -6.52 -0.71 -4.52
N TYR A 171 -7.38 0.30 -4.43
CA TYR A 171 -8.83 0.11 -4.25
C TYR A 171 -9.64 1.18 -5.00
N GLY A 172 -10.95 0.91 -5.12
CA GLY A 172 -11.88 1.79 -5.84
C GLY A 172 -11.64 1.80 -7.35
N PRO A 173 -11.89 2.95 -8.03
CA PRO A 173 -11.81 3.04 -9.47
C PRO A 173 -10.49 2.54 -10.08
N PRO A 174 -9.30 2.85 -9.53
CA PRO A 174 -8.06 2.32 -10.08
C PRO A 174 -8.04 0.80 -10.19
N LEU A 175 -8.41 0.10 -9.12
CA LEU A 175 -8.42 -1.35 -9.11
C LEU A 175 -9.45 -1.92 -10.09
N GLN A 176 -10.62 -1.30 -10.20
CA GLN A 176 -11.68 -1.74 -11.12
C GLN A 176 -11.25 -1.64 -12.59
N ASP A 177 -10.54 -0.58 -12.94
CA ASP A 177 -10.07 -0.34 -14.31
C ASP A 177 -8.94 -1.30 -14.71
N ILE A 178 -8.00 -1.58 -13.78
CA ILE A 178 -6.79 -2.32 -14.12
C ILE A 178 -6.88 -3.83 -13.87
N VAL A 179 -7.89 -4.34 -13.17
CA VAL A 179 -8.00 -5.76 -12.79
C VAL A 179 -8.02 -6.73 -13.98
N SER A 180 -8.36 -6.24 -15.18
CA SER A 180 -8.36 -7.01 -16.43
C SER A 180 -7.00 -7.01 -17.16
N LEU A 181 -6.01 -6.29 -16.65
CA LEU A 181 -4.66 -6.28 -17.20
C LEU A 181 -3.86 -7.50 -16.71
N PRO A 182 -2.79 -7.89 -17.41
CA PRO A 182 -1.82 -8.86 -16.88
C PRO A 182 -1.16 -8.32 -15.59
N ILE A 183 -1.48 -8.93 -14.45
CA ILE A 183 -1.00 -8.52 -13.13
C ILE A 183 -0.30 -9.69 -12.45
N GLU A 184 0.89 -9.44 -11.92
CA GLU A 184 1.68 -10.46 -11.20
C GLU A 184 1.04 -10.83 -9.86
N LEU A 185 0.56 -9.83 -9.11
CA LEU A 185 -0.08 -10.01 -7.82
C LEU A 185 -1.05 -8.87 -7.51
N ILE A 186 -2.26 -9.22 -7.09
CA ILE A 186 -3.16 -8.30 -6.37
C ILE A 186 -3.20 -8.72 -4.90
N LYS A 187 -2.83 -7.79 -4.01
CA LYS A 187 -3.04 -7.93 -2.57
C LYS A 187 -4.01 -6.84 -2.11
N ILE A 188 -5.16 -7.24 -1.60
CA ILE A 188 -6.22 -6.36 -1.09
C ILE A 188 -6.84 -6.95 0.18
N ASN A 189 -7.64 -6.15 0.89
CA ASN A 189 -8.40 -6.68 2.01
C ASN A 189 -9.74 -7.28 1.55
N ARG A 190 -10.40 -7.97 2.48
CA ARG A 190 -11.66 -8.66 2.24
C ARG A 190 -12.76 -7.71 1.75
N GLN A 191 -12.86 -6.50 2.30
CA GLN A 191 -13.88 -5.52 1.91
C GLN A 191 -13.62 -5.00 0.47
N GLU A 192 -12.36 -4.75 0.12
CA GLU A 192 -11.96 -4.36 -1.23
C GLU A 192 -12.23 -5.49 -2.24
N PHE A 193 -11.98 -6.75 -1.85
CA PHE A 193 -12.31 -7.93 -2.67
C PHE A 193 -13.81 -8.12 -2.84
N ASP A 194 -14.60 -7.92 -1.78
CA ASP A 194 -16.05 -8.04 -1.80
C ASP A 194 -16.70 -7.01 -2.75
N ALA A 195 -16.04 -5.89 -3.03
CA ALA A 195 -16.52 -4.88 -3.97
C ALA A 195 -16.63 -5.37 -5.43
N PHE A 196 -15.98 -6.48 -5.79
CA PHE A 196 -16.11 -7.11 -7.11
C PHE A 196 -17.35 -8.00 -7.27
N TYR A 197 -18.09 -8.24 -6.20
CA TYR A 197 -19.15 -9.25 -6.14
C TYR A 197 -20.46 -8.65 -5.67
N THR A 198 -21.57 -9.18 -6.20
CA THR A 198 -22.91 -8.88 -5.72
C THR A 198 -23.12 -9.43 -4.31
N GLU A 199 -24.18 -8.99 -3.62
CA GLU A 199 -24.52 -9.50 -2.28
C GLU A 199 -24.73 -11.03 -2.26
N GLU A 200 -25.34 -11.58 -3.31
CA GLU A 200 -25.53 -13.02 -3.45
C GLU A 200 -24.19 -13.76 -3.58
N GLU A 201 -23.30 -13.29 -4.45
CA GLU A 201 -21.98 -13.87 -4.63
C GLU A 201 -21.10 -13.80 -3.37
N ARG A 202 -21.28 -12.76 -2.53
CA ARG A 202 -20.56 -12.63 -1.25
C ARG A 202 -20.92 -13.71 -0.23
N THR A 203 -22.03 -14.42 -0.41
CA THR A 203 -22.40 -15.58 0.43
C THR A 203 -21.52 -16.79 0.19
N GLN A 204 -20.84 -16.84 -0.96
CA GLN A 204 -19.89 -17.89 -1.28
C GLN A 204 -18.61 -17.76 -0.44
N SER A 205 -17.90 -18.89 -0.26
CA SER A 205 -16.62 -18.88 0.43
C SER A 205 -15.57 -18.02 -0.28
N VAL A 206 -14.58 -17.52 0.45
CA VAL A 206 -13.44 -16.80 -0.14
C VAL A 206 -12.72 -17.69 -1.16
N ALA A 207 -12.51 -18.94 -0.83
CA ALA A 207 -11.86 -19.91 -1.73
C ALA A 207 -12.60 -20.06 -3.06
N SER A 208 -13.95 -20.17 -3.03
CA SER A 208 -14.75 -20.26 -4.26
C SER A 208 -14.59 -19.01 -5.13
N ARG A 209 -14.69 -17.84 -4.51
CA ARG A 209 -14.57 -16.56 -5.23
C ARG A 209 -13.15 -16.31 -5.75
N LEU A 210 -12.11 -16.77 -5.05
CA LEU A 210 -10.73 -16.71 -5.55
C LEU A 210 -10.54 -17.57 -6.80
N ARG A 211 -11.12 -18.77 -6.88
CA ARG A 211 -11.11 -19.58 -8.11
C ARG A 211 -11.78 -18.83 -9.26
N THR A 212 -12.98 -18.28 -9.02
CA THR A 212 -13.68 -17.44 -10.01
C THR A 212 -12.85 -16.23 -10.43
N ALA A 213 -12.14 -15.59 -9.51
CA ALA A 213 -11.27 -14.46 -9.81
C ALA A 213 -10.11 -14.85 -10.76
N CYS A 214 -9.47 -16.00 -10.51
CA CYS A 214 -8.43 -16.54 -11.38
C CYS A 214 -8.93 -16.91 -12.78
N GLU A 215 -10.18 -17.37 -12.89
CA GLU A 215 -10.80 -17.68 -14.19
C GLU A 215 -11.22 -16.42 -14.95
N LYS A 216 -11.59 -15.37 -14.24
CA LYS A 216 -12.17 -14.15 -14.80
C LYS A 216 -11.15 -13.12 -15.24
N TRP A 217 -10.03 -13.00 -14.53
CA TRP A 217 -9.05 -11.95 -14.73
C TRP A 217 -7.63 -12.50 -14.96
N ASP A 218 -6.86 -11.80 -15.78
CA ASP A 218 -5.45 -12.14 -16.05
C ASP A 218 -4.53 -11.69 -14.90
N VAL A 219 -4.81 -12.26 -13.73
CA VAL A 219 -4.05 -12.00 -12.49
C VAL A 219 -3.41 -13.31 -12.03
N LYS A 220 -2.08 -13.36 -12.04
CA LYS A 220 -1.35 -14.58 -11.69
C LYS A 220 -1.53 -15.00 -10.23
N ASN A 221 -1.59 -14.03 -9.33
CA ASN A 221 -1.62 -14.27 -7.89
C ASN A 221 -2.59 -13.34 -7.18
N TRP A 222 -3.32 -13.86 -6.19
CA TRP A 222 -4.19 -13.09 -5.32
C TRP A 222 -3.82 -13.32 -3.86
N VAL A 223 -3.81 -12.24 -3.06
CA VAL A 223 -3.69 -12.30 -1.61
C VAL A 223 -4.80 -11.43 -0.99
N ILE A 224 -5.66 -12.05 -0.19
CA ILE A 224 -6.82 -11.38 0.43
C ILE A 224 -6.68 -11.43 1.94
N SER A 225 -6.42 -10.29 2.56
CA SER A 225 -6.33 -10.18 4.02
C SER A 225 -7.68 -9.88 4.65
N ASN A 226 -7.95 -10.47 5.82
CA ASN A 226 -9.16 -10.27 6.61
C ASN A 226 -8.80 -9.94 8.07
N GLY A 227 -8.00 -8.90 8.26
CA GLY A 227 -7.50 -8.48 9.56
C GLY A 227 -6.84 -9.63 10.33
N PRO A 228 -7.14 -9.80 11.63
CA PRO A 228 -6.56 -10.87 12.45
C PRO A 228 -7.15 -12.25 12.16
N ALA A 229 -8.21 -12.36 11.37
CA ALA A 229 -8.93 -13.62 11.17
C ALA A 229 -8.21 -14.56 10.21
N SER A 230 -7.82 -14.07 9.03
CA SER A 230 -7.18 -14.90 8.01
C SER A 230 -6.50 -14.08 6.91
N VAL A 231 -5.57 -14.73 6.22
CA VAL A 231 -5.04 -14.28 4.92
C VAL A 231 -5.19 -15.42 3.93
N TRP A 232 -5.89 -15.17 2.85
CA TRP A 232 -6.07 -16.12 1.76
C TRP A 232 -5.11 -15.80 0.63
N MET A 233 -4.55 -16.80 -0.01
CA MET A 233 -3.82 -16.64 -1.24
C MET A 233 -4.23 -17.70 -2.26
N THR A 234 -4.06 -17.39 -3.53
CA THR A 234 -4.13 -18.37 -4.63
C THR A 234 -3.23 -17.90 -5.78
N SER A 235 -2.78 -18.85 -6.59
CA SER A 235 -2.20 -18.60 -7.90
C SER A 235 -3.16 -19.08 -8.98
N SER A 236 -2.97 -18.63 -10.22
CA SER A 236 -3.77 -19.09 -11.36
C SER A 236 -3.71 -20.59 -11.60
N GLU A 237 -2.69 -21.28 -11.09
CA GLU A 237 -2.46 -22.71 -11.26
C GLU A 237 -2.73 -23.52 -9.99
N GLY A 238 -3.14 -22.88 -8.88
CA GLY A 238 -3.25 -23.52 -7.57
C GLY A 238 -4.58 -23.36 -6.87
N ASP A 239 -4.85 -24.26 -5.92
CA ASP A 239 -5.97 -24.10 -5.02
C ASP A 239 -5.73 -22.97 -4.00
N PRO A 240 -6.80 -22.27 -3.59
CA PRO A 240 -6.70 -21.26 -2.52
C PRO A 240 -6.23 -21.87 -1.20
N ILE A 241 -5.27 -21.19 -0.56
CA ILE A 241 -4.69 -21.56 0.73
C ILE A 241 -5.08 -20.46 1.76
N GLU A 242 -5.49 -20.89 2.94
CA GLU A 242 -5.78 -20.02 4.07
C GLU A 242 -4.64 -20.07 5.10
N PHE A 243 -4.21 -18.89 5.54
CA PHE A 243 -3.25 -18.71 6.63
C PHE A 243 -3.92 -17.99 7.80
N THR A 244 -3.53 -18.35 9.01
CA THR A 244 -3.96 -17.67 10.23
C THR A 244 -2.81 -16.77 10.75
N PRO A 245 -3.00 -15.44 10.82
CA PRO A 245 -2.00 -14.55 11.40
C PRO A 245 -1.71 -14.87 12.87
N PRO A 246 -0.49 -14.61 13.37
CA PRO A 246 -0.18 -14.70 14.79
C PRO A 246 -1.12 -13.85 15.65
N LYS A 247 -1.57 -14.40 16.78
CA LYS A 247 -2.38 -13.66 17.75
C LYS A 247 -1.53 -12.64 18.49
N ILE A 248 -1.98 -11.41 18.49
CA ILE A 248 -1.33 -10.28 19.18
C ILE A 248 -2.35 -9.48 19.98
N LYS A 249 -1.88 -8.59 20.84
CA LYS A 249 -2.70 -7.49 21.37
C LYS A 249 -2.64 -6.36 20.33
N GLU A 250 -3.75 -6.13 19.67
CA GLU A 250 -3.87 -5.06 18.67
C GLU A 250 -3.76 -3.69 19.35
N VAL A 251 -2.95 -2.81 18.75
CA VAL A 251 -2.78 -1.40 19.13
C VAL A 251 -3.28 -0.51 18.00
N SER A 252 -2.79 -0.71 16.77
CA SER A 252 -3.22 -0.01 15.57
C SER A 252 -3.15 -0.94 14.36
N PRO A 253 -4.27 -1.26 13.69
CA PRO A 253 -4.26 -2.08 12.47
C PRO A 253 -3.77 -1.31 11.24
N THR A 254 -3.62 0.02 11.35
CA THR A 254 -3.24 0.91 10.25
C THR A 254 -1.91 0.51 9.63
N GLY A 255 -1.86 0.38 8.31
CA GLY A 255 -0.65 0.05 7.55
C GLY A 255 -0.22 -1.42 7.61
N SER A 256 -0.88 -2.29 8.40
CA SER A 256 -0.52 -3.72 8.44
C SER A 256 -0.69 -4.40 7.08
N GLY A 257 -1.66 -3.97 6.28
CA GLY A 257 -1.81 -4.41 4.90
C GLY A 257 -0.64 -4.00 4.00
N ASP A 258 -0.12 -2.78 4.18
CA ASP A 258 1.02 -2.28 3.41
C ASP A 258 2.30 -3.01 3.78
N VAL A 259 2.49 -3.30 5.08
CA VAL A 259 3.60 -4.12 5.59
C VAL A 259 3.51 -5.55 5.04
N LEU A 260 2.33 -6.19 5.08
CA LEU A 260 2.11 -7.51 4.47
C LEU A 260 2.55 -7.51 3.00
N PHE A 261 2.10 -6.52 2.23
CA PHE A 261 2.43 -6.40 0.81
C PHE A 261 3.92 -6.19 0.58
N ALA A 262 4.57 -5.31 1.35
CA ALA A 262 6.00 -5.05 1.24
C ALA A 262 6.85 -6.31 1.52
N VAL A 263 6.51 -7.06 2.57
CA VAL A 263 7.25 -8.29 2.92
C VAL A 263 7.02 -9.38 1.88
N ILE A 264 5.81 -9.49 1.31
CA ILE A 264 5.55 -10.40 0.18
C ILE A 264 6.41 -10.00 -1.03
N LEU A 265 6.47 -8.71 -1.39
CA LEU A 265 7.34 -8.24 -2.49
C LEU A 265 8.81 -8.56 -2.23
N HIS A 266 9.30 -8.33 -1.00
CA HIS A 266 10.65 -8.71 -0.59
C HIS A 266 10.90 -10.22 -0.76
N GLY A 267 9.97 -11.05 -0.27
CA GLY A 267 10.05 -12.51 -0.40
C GLY A 267 10.12 -12.96 -1.86
N LEU A 268 9.22 -12.46 -2.70
CA LEU A 268 9.13 -12.83 -4.11
C LEU A 268 10.32 -12.33 -4.93
N LEU A 269 10.68 -11.04 -4.77
CA LEU A 269 11.58 -10.36 -5.70
C LEU A 269 13.05 -10.37 -5.26
N THR A 270 13.30 -10.40 -3.94
CA THR A 270 14.66 -10.38 -3.38
C THR A 270 15.10 -11.76 -2.93
N GLN A 271 14.23 -12.48 -2.21
CA GLN A 271 14.54 -13.82 -1.69
C GLN A 271 14.16 -14.95 -2.65
N GLN A 272 13.39 -14.64 -3.70
CA GLN A 272 12.91 -15.60 -4.70
C GLN A 272 12.08 -16.76 -4.10
N LEU A 273 11.32 -16.47 -3.04
CA LEU A 273 10.46 -17.44 -2.38
C LEU A 273 9.22 -17.73 -3.24
N PRO A 274 8.69 -18.95 -3.20
CA PRO A 274 7.33 -19.24 -3.66
C PRO A 274 6.30 -18.37 -2.92
N LEU A 275 5.19 -18.00 -3.59
CA LEU A 275 4.18 -17.12 -3.01
C LEU A 275 3.69 -17.55 -1.63
N ALA A 276 3.39 -18.85 -1.44
CA ALA A 276 2.91 -19.35 -0.16
C ALA A 276 3.90 -19.08 0.99
N GLN A 277 5.20 -19.29 0.73
CA GLN A 277 6.25 -19.02 1.70
C GLN A 277 6.43 -17.50 1.94
N ALA A 278 6.33 -16.69 0.89
CA ALA A 278 6.39 -15.24 1.02
C ALA A 278 5.22 -14.68 1.84
N VAL A 279 4.00 -15.21 1.65
CA VAL A 279 2.83 -14.85 2.45
C VAL A 279 3.00 -15.29 3.89
N GLU A 280 3.40 -16.54 4.15
CA GLU A 280 3.62 -17.06 5.50
C GLU A 280 4.67 -16.25 6.26
N ALA A 281 5.81 -15.94 5.63
CA ALA A 281 6.86 -15.12 6.20
C ALA A 281 6.40 -13.67 6.49
N ALA A 282 5.42 -13.15 5.77
CA ALA A 282 4.92 -11.79 5.94
C ALA A 282 3.94 -11.63 7.13
N LEU A 283 3.28 -12.69 7.58
CA LEU A 283 2.26 -12.62 8.63
C LEU A 283 2.81 -12.10 9.97
N PRO A 284 3.97 -12.55 10.48
CA PRO A 284 4.54 -12.02 11.72
C PRO A 284 4.82 -10.50 11.64
N TYR A 285 5.24 -9.99 10.49
CA TYR A 285 5.52 -8.56 10.29
C TYR A 285 4.24 -7.73 10.30
N ALA A 286 3.20 -8.17 9.60
CA ALA A 286 1.89 -7.52 9.60
C ALA A 286 1.28 -7.51 11.01
N SER A 287 1.43 -8.60 11.76
CA SER A 287 0.98 -8.71 13.16
C SER A 287 1.80 -7.81 14.08
N ALA A 288 3.13 -7.75 13.93
CA ALA A 288 3.99 -6.85 14.71
C ALA A 288 3.65 -5.39 14.45
N ASN A 289 3.33 -5.02 13.20
CA ASN A 289 2.81 -3.68 12.87
C ASN A 289 1.49 -3.41 13.60
N ALA A 290 0.54 -4.33 13.61
CA ALA A 290 -0.74 -4.15 14.29
C ALA A 290 -0.62 -4.07 15.82
N ALA A 291 0.45 -4.58 16.40
CA ALA A 291 0.78 -4.45 17.82
C ALA A 291 1.53 -3.16 18.17
N HIS A 292 1.75 -2.26 17.20
CA HIS A 292 2.53 -1.02 17.35
C HIS A 292 1.70 0.20 16.88
N PRO A 293 1.83 1.39 17.51
CA PRO A 293 1.05 2.57 17.12
C PRO A 293 1.51 3.22 15.80
N GLY A 294 2.70 2.88 15.29
CA GLY A 294 3.24 3.46 14.05
C GLY A 294 3.25 2.47 12.90
N VAL A 295 3.21 2.97 11.65
CA VAL A 295 3.29 2.13 10.45
C VAL A 295 4.74 1.86 10.07
N ALA A 296 5.12 0.58 9.97
CA ALA A 296 6.47 0.11 9.66
C ALA A 296 7.56 0.68 10.60
N ASP A 297 7.23 0.90 11.87
CA ASP A 297 8.15 1.41 12.90
C ASP A 297 8.39 0.40 14.05
N PHE A 298 7.79 -0.76 13.99
CA PHE A 298 7.91 -1.86 14.96
C PHE A 298 9.29 -2.54 14.91
N GLU A 299 9.64 -3.29 15.94
CA GLU A 299 10.83 -4.16 15.93
C GLU A 299 10.65 -5.30 14.93
N ILE A 300 11.63 -5.46 14.01
CA ILE A 300 11.54 -6.48 12.97
C ILE A 300 11.57 -7.87 13.61
N PRO A 301 10.56 -8.71 13.37
CA PRO A 301 10.56 -10.08 13.86
C PRO A 301 11.80 -10.85 13.38
N PRO A 302 12.35 -11.76 14.20
CA PRO A 302 13.42 -12.62 13.75
C PRO A 302 12.97 -13.41 12.51
N GLN A 303 13.85 -13.51 11.53
CA GLN A 303 13.60 -14.36 10.35
C GLN A 303 13.53 -15.82 10.83
N VAL A 304 12.45 -16.49 10.51
CA VAL A 304 12.23 -17.91 10.80
C VAL A 304 12.90 -18.77 9.75
#